data_8a44927158cd7690b64e0907e1ae780e
#
_entry.id   8a44927158cd7690b64e0907e1ae780e
#
_cell.length_a   1.000
_cell.length_b   1.000
_cell.length_c   1.000
_cell.angle_alpha   90.00
_cell.angle_beta   90.00
_cell.angle_gamma   90.00
#
_symmetry.space_group_name_H-M   'P 1'
#
loop_
_entity.id
_entity.type
_entity.pdbx_description
1 polymer ?
#
loop_
_entity_poly.entity_id
_entity_poly.type
_entity_poly.pdbx_seq_one_letter_code
_entity_poly.pdbx_strand_id
1 'polypeptide(L)'
;QVGLYSALIGGFIYMIFGTVKQVSMGPTSLMALLTYEYTKNLPSQYVVLLTFMCGIFEMLMGLLRLGFLVDLISTPVTSGFTTATAFIIVLSQVKGILGVKFKGDSVIDIIEKLIEHFHERRNGDIYLGLAAIVFILIMRELHNLPVKGKIKRIIWYVSLSRNTTVLLISMFITYLYESSGTPLPYLTSETAKPGLPSLQFPPFGYTSGNTTVTLPQMLYEIRSAMFVIPLVSVLANVSIAKAYANGGTVEATQEMFALAMCNIAGSFIRSMPTCGAFTRSALIQASGVRTTMSNIYASCLILLATLFLTPYFHLIPRCILSSVLISAVIFLVDYQIVKPLWKTNRE
;
A
#
# COMPACT_ATOMS: atom_id res chain seq x y z
N GLN A 1 3.13 1.27 12.04
CA GLN A 1 3.71 -0.02 12.49
C GLN A 1 2.94 -1.20 11.92
N VAL A 2 1.62 -1.23 12.07
CA VAL A 2 0.74 -2.33 11.60
C VAL A 2 1.01 -2.68 10.13
N GLY A 3 1.13 -1.68 9.25
CA GLY A 3 1.45 -1.90 7.83
C GLY A 3 2.85 -2.47 7.57
N LEU A 4 3.86 -2.12 8.39
CA LEU A 4 5.19 -2.72 8.27
C LEU A 4 5.18 -4.20 8.62
N TYR A 5 4.43 -4.58 9.66
CA TYR A 5 4.24 -5.98 10.04
C TYR A 5 3.52 -6.77 8.95
N SER A 6 2.51 -6.16 8.34
CA SER A 6 1.80 -6.76 7.20
C SER A 6 2.73 -7.04 6.02
N ALA A 7 3.60 -6.07 5.68
CA ALA A 7 4.57 -6.25 4.58
C ALA A 7 5.65 -7.28 4.93
N LEU A 8 6.06 -7.34 6.20
CA LEU A 8 7.06 -8.28 6.70
C LEU A 8 6.59 -9.73 6.48
N ILE A 9 5.45 -10.09 7.09
CA ILE A 9 4.96 -11.47 7.03
C ILE A 9 4.44 -11.83 5.64
N GLY A 10 3.76 -10.87 4.98
CA GLY A 10 3.24 -11.08 3.64
C GLY A 10 4.33 -11.48 2.64
N GLY A 11 5.51 -10.85 2.70
CA GLY A 11 6.63 -11.20 1.83
C GLY A 11 7.21 -12.59 2.13
N PHE A 12 7.36 -12.98 3.39
CA PHE A 12 7.82 -14.32 3.75
C PHE A 12 6.84 -15.40 3.29
N ILE A 13 5.56 -15.24 3.54
CA ILE A 13 4.53 -16.22 3.19
C ILE A 13 4.37 -16.29 1.66
N TYR A 14 4.32 -15.14 0.98
CA TYR A 14 4.13 -15.13 -0.48
C TYR A 14 5.32 -15.75 -1.23
N MET A 15 6.53 -15.67 -0.70
CA MET A 15 7.67 -16.38 -1.27
C MET A 15 7.43 -17.90 -1.36
N ILE A 16 6.73 -18.47 -0.36
CA ILE A 16 6.46 -19.91 -0.29
C ILE A 16 5.27 -20.29 -1.18
N PHE A 17 4.18 -19.54 -1.12
CA PHE A 17 2.88 -19.90 -1.73
C PHE A 17 2.56 -19.14 -3.01
N GLY A 18 3.22 -18.00 -3.27
CA GLY A 18 2.94 -17.15 -4.43
C GLY A 18 3.45 -17.74 -5.74
N THR A 19 2.72 -17.49 -6.82
CA THR A 19 3.05 -18.00 -8.17
C THR A 19 3.69 -16.95 -9.06
N VAL A 20 3.41 -15.67 -8.85
CA VAL A 20 3.88 -14.58 -9.68
C VAL A 20 5.06 -13.86 -9.05
N LYS A 21 6.24 -14.02 -9.65
CA LYS A 21 7.53 -13.52 -9.13
C LYS A 21 7.61 -12.00 -8.93
N GLN A 22 6.77 -11.23 -9.63
CA GLN A 22 6.75 -9.78 -9.57
C GLN A 22 5.82 -9.22 -8.49
N VAL A 23 4.91 -10.03 -7.96
CA VAL A 23 3.95 -9.58 -6.96
C VAL A 23 4.64 -9.39 -5.60
N SER A 24 4.40 -8.23 -4.99
CA SER A 24 4.82 -7.91 -3.63
C SER A 24 3.60 -7.75 -2.73
N MET A 25 3.49 -8.61 -1.73
CA MET A 25 2.43 -8.56 -0.73
C MET A 25 2.67 -7.51 0.33
N GLY A 26 1.60 -6.90 0.81
CA GLY A 26 1.64 -6.02 1.98
C GLY A 26 0.52 -4.99 1.98
N PRO A 27 0.57 -4.00 2.87
CA PRO A 27 -0.46 -3.00 2.99
C PRO A 27 -0.49 -2.12 1.74
N THR A 28 -1.69 -1.89 1.22
CA THR A 28 -1.95 -0.91 0.16
C THR A 28 -2.81 0.22 0.71
N SER A 29 -2.75 1.39 0.07
CA SER A 29 -3.57 2.53 0.48
C SER A 29 -5.06 2.21 0.39
N LEU A 30 -5.48 1.41 -0.60
CA LEU A 30 -6.86 0.96 -0.74
C LEU A 30 -7.30 0.10 0.44
N MET A 31 -6.52 -0.93 0.79
CA MET A 31 -6.84 -1.81 1.92
C MET A 31 -6.82 -1.06 3.25
N ALA A 32 -5.87 -0.13 3.42
CA ALA A 32 -5.78 0.71 4.60
C ALA A 32 -7.01 1.62 4.74
N LEU A 33 -7.46 2.23 3.64
CA LEU A 33 -8.64 3.09 3.63
C LEU A 33 -9.91 2.30 3.95
N LEU A 34 -10.12 1.16 3.27
CA LEU A 34 -11.26 0.29 3.52
C LEU A 34 -11.27 -0.24 4.96
N THR A 35 -10.15 -0.74 5.45
CA THR A 35 -10.03 -1.21 6.84
C THR A 35 -10.36 -0.09 7.82
N TYR A 36 -9.83 1.12 7.60
CA TYR A 36 -10.11 2.29 8.43
C TYR A 36 -11.61 2.65 8.41
N GLU A 37 -12.24 2.68 7.24
CA GLU A 37 -13.66 3.02 7.11
C GLU A 37 -14.56 2.11 7.96
N TYR A 38 -14.29 0.81 7.94
CA TYR A 38 -15.07 -0.16 8.73
C TYR A 38 -14.67 -0.24 10.21
N THR A 39 -13.50 0.28 10.60
CA THR A 39 -12.97 0.13 11.97
C THR A 39 -12.68 1.46 12.67
N LYS A 40 -13.00 2.61 12.06
CA LYS A 40 -12.65 3.95 12.57
C LYS A 40 -13.15 4.27 13.97
N ASN A 41 -14.29 3.71 14.36
CA ASN A 41 -14.91 3.89 15.68
C ASN A 41 -14.73 2.67 16.61
N LEU A 42 -13.93 1.69 16.19
CA LEU A 42 -13.73 0.43 16.89
C LEU A 42 -12.29 0.33 17.42
N PRO A 43 -12.07 -0.40 18.51
CA PRO A 43 -10.72 -0.68 18.99
C PRO A 43 -9.84 -1.43 17.98
N SER A 44 -8.52 -1.31 18.10
CA SER A 44 -7.55 -1.94 17.17
C SER A 44 -7.65 -3.46 17.08
N GLN A 45 -8.25 -4.12 18.07
CA GLN A 45 -8.53 -5.56 18.08
C GLN A 45 -9.41 -5.99 16.91
N TYR A 46 -10.33 -5.12 16.48
CA TYR A 46 -11.19 -5.39 15.33
C TYR A 46 -10.42 -5.45 14.02
N VAL A 47 -9.36 -4.67 13.87
CA VAL A 47 -8.50 -4.73 12.68
C VAL A 47 -7.83 -6.10 12.58
N VAL A 48 -7.34 -6.64 13.70
CA VAL A 48 -6.68 -7.94 13.75
C VAL A 48 -7.68 -9.07 13.48
N LEU A 49 -8.86 -9.01 14.11
CA LEU A 49 -9.93 -9.97 13.85
C LEU A 49 -10.38 -9.93 12.40
N LEU A 50 -10.56 -8.74 11.84
CA LEU A 50 -10.92 -8.54 10.42
C LEU A 50 -9.87 -9.14 9.49
N THR A 51 -8.58 -8.98 9.81
CA THR A 51 -7.47 -9.58 9.04
C THR A 51 -7.55 -11.11 9.05
N PHE A 52 -7.83 -11.69 10.22
CA PHE A 52 -8.00 -13.13 10.37
C PHE A 52 -9.21 -13.64 9.58
N MET A 53 -10.36 -12.97 9.71
CA MET A 53 -11.57 -13.32 8.97
C MET A 53 -11.40 -13.17 7.46
N CYS A 54 -10.72 -12.10 7.03
CA CYS A 54 -10.35 -11.90 5.63
C CYS A 54 -9.58 -13.12 5.09
N GLY A 55 -8.55 -13.56 5.81
CA GLY A 55 -7.78 -14.74 5.43
C GLY A 55 -8.60 -16.03 5.41
N ILE A 56 -9.55 -16.21 6.34
CA ILE A 56 -10.46 -17.37 6.33
C ILE A 56 -11.37 -17.35 5.09
N PHE A 57 -11.96 -16.20 4.75
CA PHE A 57 -12.82 -16.08 3.57
C PHE A 57 -12.03 -16.32 2.28
N GLU A 58 -10.84 -15.76 2.17
CA GLU A 58 -9.93 -16.00 1.04
C GLU A 58 -9.52 -17.47 0.92
N MET A 59 -9.27 -18.12 2.07
CA MET A 59 -8.99 -19.56 2.13
C MET A 59 -10.17 -20.37 1.62
N LEU A 60 -11.39 -20.07 2.07
CA LEU A 60 -12.61 -20.74 1.60
C LEU A 60 -12.80 -20.53 0.10
N MET A 61 -12.59 -19.31 -0.41
CA MET A 61 -12.63 -19.04 -1.85
C MET A 61 -11.61 -19.87 -2.62
N GLY A 62 -10.39 -20.00 -2.11
CA GLY A 62 -9.34 -20.86 -2.68
C GLY A 62 -9.71 -22.33 -2.66
N LEU A 63 -10.21 -22.87 -1.53
CA LEU A 63 -10.64 -24.28 -1.38
C LEU A 63 -11.84 -24.61 -2.28
N LEU A 64 -12.79 -23.72 -2.42
CA LEU A 64 -13.93 -23.85 -3.33
C LEU A 64 -13.54 -23.60 -4.80
N ARG A 65 -12.25 -23.36 -5.08
CA ARG A 65 -11.71 -23.11 -6.43
C ARG A 65 -12.43 -21.98 -7.16
N LEU A 66 -12.81 -20.93 -6.43
CA LEU A 66 -13.52 -19.78 -6.99
C LEU A 66 -12.62 -18.88 -7.85
N GLY A 67 -11.40 -19.29 -8.18
CA GLY A 67 -10.49 -18.59 -9.09
C GLY A 67 -11.13 -18.26 -10.45
N PHE A 68 -12.06 -19.09 -10.93
CA PHE A 68 -12.79 -18.82 -12.16
C PHE A 68 -13.64 -17.52 -12.11
N LEU A 69 -14.09 -17.11 -10.91
CA LEU A 69 -14.85 -15.86 -10.77
C LEU A 69 -14.01 -14.65 -11.17
N VAL A 70 -12.70 -14.72 -10.98
CA VAL A 70 -11.78 -13.65 -11.38
C VAL A 70 -11.60 -13.62 -12.91
N ASP A 71 -11.76 -14.76 -13.58
CA ASP A 71 -11.71 -14.82 -15.05
C ASP A 71 -12.96 -14.24 -15.70
N LEU A 72 -14.09 -14.17 -14.97
CA LEU A 72 -15.29 -13.46 -15.39
C LEU A 72 -15.14 -11.93 -15.35
N ILE A 73 -14.13 -11.43 -14.61
CA ILE A 73 -13.87 -10.00 -14.54
C ILE A 73 -13.13 -9.56 -15.80
N SER A 74 -13.81 -8.78 -16.61
CA SER A 74 -13.25 -8.29 -17.87
C SER A 74 -12.10 -7.31 -17.65
N THR A 75 -11.16 -7.24 -18.59
CA THR A 75 -10.04 -6.29 -18.57
C THR A 75 -10.50 -4.82 -18.37
N PRO A 76 -11.58 -4.35 -19.01
CA PRO A 76 -12.10 -2.99 -18.76
C PRO A 76 -12.51 -2.74 -17.31
N VAL A 77 -13.13 -3.73 -16.64
CA VAL A 77 -13.51 -3.60 -15.23
C VAL A 77 -12.27 -3.48 -14.34
N THR A 78 -11.25 -4.31 -14.59
CA THR A 78 -9.99 -4.27 -13.86
C THR A 78 -9.26 -2.93 -14.06
N SER A 79 -9.21 -2.43 -15.29
CA SER A 79 -8.59 -1.13 -15.60
C SER A 79 -9.36 0.03 -14.98
N GLY A 80 -10.70 -0.01 -15.03
CA GLY A 80 -11.56 0.98 -14.38
C GLY A 80 -11.37 1.01 -12.86
N PHE A 81 -11.33 -0.16 -12.22
CA PHE A 81 -11.05 -0.30 -10.79
C PHE A 81 -9.68 0.26 -10.41
N THR A 82 -8.63 -0.08 -11.18
CA THR A 82 -7.27 0.40 -10.94
C THR A 82 -7.18 1.93 -11.09
N THR A 83 -7.82 2.48 -12.12
CA THR A 83 -7.85 3.94 -12.37
C THR A 83 -8.61 4.67 -11.27
N ALA A 84 -9.79 4.18 -10.86
CA ALA A 84 -10.56 4.77 -9.76
C ALA A 84 -9.76 4.73 -8.43
N THR A 85 -9.12 3.59 -8.14
CA THR A 85 -8.26 3.44 -6.97
C THR A 85 -7.09 4.43 -7.00
N ALA A 86 -6.44 4.59 -8.15
CA ALA A 86 -5.37 5.56 -8.34
C ALA A 86 -5.84 6.99 -8.03
N PHE A 87 -7.01 7.38 -8.54
CA PHE A 87 -7.59 8.69 -8.29
C PHE A 87 -7.88 8.93 -6.80
N ILE A 88 -8.50 7.96 -6.12
CA ILE A 88 -8.80 8.03 -4.67
C ILE A 88 -7.50 8.18 -3.86
N ILE A 89 -6.45 7.42 -4.21
CA ILE A 89 -5.16 7.50 -3.53
C ILE A 89 -4.54 8.89 -3.74
N VAL A 90 -4.49 9.39 -4.97
CA VAL A 90 -3.94 10.74 -5.25
C VAL A 90 -4.69 11.79 -4.42
N LEU A 91 -6.02 11.78 -4.45
CA LEU A 91 -6.84 12.72 -3.71
C LEU A 91 -6.56 12.66 -2.19
N SER A 92 -6.46 11.46 -1.64
CA SER A 92 -6.16 11.26 -0.21
C SER A 92 -4.76 11.76 0.18
N GLN A 93 -3.81 11.82 -0.76
CA GLN A 93 -2.45 12.30 -0.51
C GLN A 93 -2.29 13.82 -0.66
N VAL A 94 -3.23 14.51 -1.32
CA VAL A 94 -3.17 15.98 -1.48
C VAL A 94 -3.08 16.68 -0.13
N LYS A 95 -3.81 16.22 0.90
CA LYS A 95 -3.72 16.76 2.26
C LYS A 95 -2.29 16.70 2.84
N GLY A 96 -1.53 15.65 2.53
CA GLY A 96 -0.14 15.51 2.97
C GLY A 96 0.79 16.51 2.29
N ILE A 97 0.55 16.84 1.01
CA ILE A 97 1.31 17.87 0.29
C ILE A 97 0.96 19.26 0.80
N LEU A 98 -0.30 19.52 1.11
CA LEU A 98 -0.72 20.81 1.68
C LEU A 98 -0.34 20.99 3.15
N GLY A 99 0.11 19.93 3.83
CA GLY A 99 0.45 19.95 5.25
C GLY A 99 -0.77 20.12 6.17
N VAL A 100 -1.95 19.68 5.72
CA VAL A 100 -3.22 19.84 6.46
C VAL A 100 -3.58 18.56 7.19
N LYS A 101 -4.16 18.67 8.37
CA LYS A 101 -4.57 17.53 9.19
C LYS A 101 -6.09 17.48 9.31
N PHE A 102 -6.73 16.65 8.51
CA PHE A 102 -8.15 16.31 8.69
C PHE A 102 -8.40 14.83 8.44
N LYS A 103 -9.53 14.33 8.95
CA LYS A 103 -10.01 12.97 8.67
C LYS A 103 -11.17 13.10 7.68
N GLY A 104 -11.08 12.47 6.53
CA GLY A 104 -12.16 12.39 5.55
C GLY A 104 -12.62 10.95 5.39
N ASP A 105 -13.92 10.73 5.36
CA ASP A 105 -14.54 9.41 5.33
C ASP A 105 -14.94 9.00 3.91
N SER A 106 -15.23 9.94 3.03
CA SER A 106 -15.56 9.68 1.63
C SER A 106 -14.76 10.61 0.69
N VAL A 107 -14.78 10.32 -0.61
CA VAL A 107 -14.13 11.14 -1.64
C VAL A 107 -14.67 12.57 -1.61
N ILE A 108 -15.99 12.71 -1.47
CA ILE A 108 -16.68 14.01 -1.43
C ILE A 108 -16.28 14.76 -0.15
N ASP A 109 -16.32 14.11 1.00
CA ASP A 109 -15.93 14.66 2.28
C ASP A 109 -14.45 15.10 2.30
N ILE A 110 -13.55 14.33 1.63
CA ILE A 110 -12.15 14.74 1.47
C ILE A 110 -12.03 16.03 0.66
N ILE A 111 -12.79 16.17 -0.42
CA ILE A 111 -12.77 17.39 -1.25
C ILE A 111 -13.32 18.57 -0.48
N GLU A 112 -14.44 18.41 0.20
CA GLU A 112 -15.09 19.44 0.99
C GLU A 112 -14.19 19.96 2.11
N LYS A 113 -13.63 19.04 2.90
CA LYS A 113 -12.67 19.37 3.96
C LYS A 113 -11.35 19.94 3.44
N LEU A 114 -10.92 19.55 2.23
CA LEU A 114 -9.74 20.10 1.60
C LEU A 114 -9.94 21.59 1.25
N ILE A 115 -11.14 21.95 0.79
CA ILE A 115 -11.51 23.33 0.49
C ILE A 115 -11.63 24.13 1.78
N GLU A 116 -12.32 23.58 2.78
CA GLU A 116 -12.53 24.24 4.09
C GLU A 116 -11.19 24.55 4.79
N HIS A 117 -10.27 23.56 4.86
CA HIS A 117 -8.97 23.71 5.52
C HIS A 117 -7.86 24.25 4.60
N PHE A 118 -8.19 24.72 3.41
CA PHE A 118 -7.18 25.21 2.47
C PHE A 118 -6.41 26.45 3.03
N HIS A 119 -7.01 27.21 3.92
CA HIS A 119 -6.38 28.33 4.58
C HIS A 119 -5.28 27.93 5.58
N GLU A 120 -5.34 26.70 6.11
CA GLU A 120 -4.36 26.17 7.06
C GLU A 120 -3.12 25.57 6.37
N ARG A 121 -3.02 25.71 5.03
CA ARG A 121 -1.92 25.16 4.25
C ARG A 121 -0.56 25.67 4.73
N ARG A 122 0.42 24.76 4.70
CA ARG A 122 1.81 25.07 5.02
C ARG A 122 2.64 25.18 3.76
N ASN A 123 3.18 26.37 3.48
CA ASN A 123 3.98 26.59 2.27
C ASN A 123 5.24 25.72 2.23
N GLY A 124 5.85 25.42 3.38
CA GLY A 124 7.01 24.53 3.46
C GLY A 124 6.70 23.10 2.98
N ASP A 125 5.55 22.53 3.38
CA ASP A 125 5.10 21.21 2.90
C ASP A 125 4.85 21.22 1.39
N ILE A 126 4.23 22.27 0.86
CA ILE A 126 3.93 22.43 -0.57
C ILE A 126 5.23 22.47 -1.39
N TYR A 127 6.16 23.36 -1.03
CA TYR A 127 7.41 23.50 -1.78
C TYR A 127 8.24 22.24 -1.74
N LEU A 128 8.39 21.61 -0.57
CA LEU A 128 9.15 20.38 -0.41
C LEU A 128 8.46 19.20 -1.15
N GLY A 129 7.14 19.11 -1.04
CA GLY A 129 6.35 18.06 -1.71
C GLY A 129 6.39 18.17 -3.23
N LEU A 130 6.19 19.36 -3.79
CA LEU A 130 6.27 19.59 -5.23
C LEU A 130 7.69 19.37 -5.76
N ALA A 131 8.72 19.87 -5.07
CA ALA A 131 10.11 19.65 -5.43
C ALA A 131 10.43 18.13 -5.47
N ALA A 132 9.91 17.36 -4.51
CA ALA A 132 10.08 15.91 -4.48
C ALA A 132 9.39 15.22 -5.67
N ILE A 133 8.15 15.61 -6.02
CA ILE A 133 7.46 15.07 -7.20
C ILE A 133 8.27 15.33 -8.45
N VAL A 134 8.68 16.58 -8.68
CA VAL A 134 9.47 16.97 -9.86
C VAL A 134 10.78 16.18 -9.91
N PHE A 135 11.49 16.06 -8.80
CA PHE A 135 12.72 15.28 -8.71
C PHE A 135 12.50 13.80 -9.07
N ILE A 136 11.47 13.17 -8.52
CA ILE A 136 11.13 11.75 -8.79
C ILE A 136 10.80 11.55 -10.28
N LEU A 137 10.05 12.49 -10.88
CA LEU A 137 9.68 12.41 -12.29
C LEU A 137 10.91 12.61 -13.21
N ILE A 138 11.77 13.58 -12.90
CA ILE A 138 13.04 13.78 -13.64
C ILE A 138 13.91 12.53 -13.53
N MET A 139 14.09 11.98 -12.33
CA MET A 139 14.89 10.76 -12.11
C MET A 139 14.31 9.54 -12.84
N ARG A 140 12.99 9.49 -13.02
CA ARG A 140 12.34 8.45 -13.82
C ARG A 140 12.66 8.59 -15.30
N GLU A 141 12.57 9.80 -15.86
CA GLU A 141 12.85 10.05 -17.28
C GLU A 141 14.32 9.86 -17.63
N LEU A 142 15.24 10.04 -16.68
CA LEU A 142 16.66 9.74 -16.87
C LEU A 142 16.91 8.30 -17.37
N HIS A 143 16.05 7.35 -17.03
CA HIS A 143 16.14 5.97 -17.52
C HIS A 143 15.98 5.86 -19.04
N ASN A 144 15.21 6.75 -19.65
CA ASN A 144 14.89 6.77 -21.09
C ASN A 144 15.99 7.41 -21.95
N LEU A 145 17.05 7.95 -21.33
CA LEU A 145 18.16 8.57 -22.08
C LEU A 145 18.88 7.54 -22.95
N PRO A 146 19.19 7.88 -24.21
CA PRO A 146 19.87 7.00 -25.17
C PRO A 146 21.38 6.87 -24.91
N VAL A 147 21.75 6.53 -23.67
CA VAL A 147 23.14 6.36 -23.24
C VAL A 147 23.55 4.90 -23.32
N LYS A 148 24.78 4.61 -23.75
CA LYS A 148 25.31 3.23 -23.88
C LYS A 148 26.34 2.89 -22.80
N GLY A 149 26.57 1.60 -22.57
CA GLY A 149 27.65 1.08 -21.74
C GLY A 149 27.43 1.18 -20.22
N LYS A 150 28.52 1.39 -19.47
CA LYS A 150 28.51 1.43 -17.99
C LYS A 150 27.64 2.57 -17.44
N ILE A 151 27.60 3.70 -18.14
CA ILE A 151 26.82 4.89 -17.75
C ILE A 151 25.32 4.56 -17.74
N LYS A 152 24.81 3.78 -18.72
CA LYS A 152 23.42 3.33 -18.75
C LYS A 152 23.05 2.53 -17.48
N ARG A 153 23.97 1.68 -17.02
CA ARG A 153 23.75 0.87 -15.80
C ARG A 153 23.71 1.75 -14.54
N ILE A 154 24.58 2.74 -14.43
CA ILE A 154 24.59 3.68 -13.32
C ILE A 154 23.28 4.50 -13.29
N ILE A 155 22.88 5.05 -14.41
CA ILE A 155 21.62 5.80 -14.56
C ILE A 155 20.43 4.93 -14.19
N TRP A 156 20.44 3.66 -14.58
CA TRP A 156 19.38 2.71 -14.22
C TRP A 156 19.29 2.50 -12.70
N TYR A 157 20.42 2.30 -12.00
CA TYR A 157 20.43 2.18 -10.53
C TYR A 157 19.96 3.48 -9.84
N VAL A 158 20.39 4.63 -10.33
CA VAL A 158 19.98 5.94 -9.80
C VAL A 158 18.48 6.15 -9.98
N SER A 159 17.94 5.84 -11.17
CA SER A 159 16.50 5.92 -11.43
C SER A 159 15.70 4.95 -10.57
N LEU A 160 16.22 3.76 -10.30
CA LEU A 160 15.57 2.76 -9.47
C LEU A 160 15.52 3.20 -7.99
N SER A 161 16.58 3.82 -7.49
CA SER A 161 16.70 4.28 -6.10
C SER A 161 16.04 5.65 -5.82
N ARG A 162 15.38 6.28 -6.82
CA ARG A 162 14.83 7.64 -6.72
C ARG A 162 13.98 7.90 -5.47
N ASN A 163 13.09 6.96 -5.11
CA ASN A 163 12.22 7.11 -3.95
C ASN A 163 13.02 7.08 -2.63
N THR A 164 14.00 6.18 -2.52
CA THR A 164 14.89 6.10 -1.38
C THR A 164 15.78 7.32 -1.27
N THR A 165 16.29 7.82 -2.40
CA THR A 165 17.15 9.02 -2.45
C THR A 165 16.41 10.25 -1.95
N VAL A 166 15.17 10.49 -2.44
CA VAL A 166 14.34 11.62 -1.95
C VAL A 166 14.09 11.51 -0.46
N LEU A 167 13.77 10.31 0.02
CA LEU A 167 13.48 10.07 1.44
C LEU A 167 14.73 10.34 2.29
N LEU A 168 15.91 9.84 1.92
CA LEU A 168 17.15 10.06 2.65
C LEU A 168 17.58 11.54 2.65
N ILE A 169 17.47 12.23 1.51
CA ILE A 169 17.77 13.65 1.42
C ILE A 169 16.83 14.45 2.34
N SER A 170 15.53 14.16 2.32
CA SER A 170 14.58 14.86 3.16
C SER A 170 14.77 14.59 4.65
N MET A 171 15.12 13.35 5.03
CA MET A 171 15.49 13.02 6.42
C MET A 171 16.73 13.77 6.86
N PHE A 172 17.75 13.88 5.99
CA PHE A 172 18.95 14.62 6.28
C PHE A 172 18.66 16.12 6.46
N ILE A 173 17.84 16.70 5.60
CA ILE A 173 17.40 18.10 5.74
C ILE A 173 16.67 18.30 7.10
N THR A 174 15.74 17.41 7.45
CA THR A 174 15.01 17.47 8.72
C THR A 174 15.98 17.38 9.92
N TYR A 175 16.95 16.48 9.85
CA TYR A 175 17.97 16.34 10.89
C TYR A 175 18.81 17.63 11.06
N LEU A 176 19.18 18.30 9.98
CA LEU A 176 19.89 19.58 10.03
C LEU A 176 19.05 20.68 10.71
N TYR A 177 17.74 20.77 10.39
CA TYR A 177 16.86 21.72 11.06
C TYR A 177 16.73 21.43 12.55
N GLU A 178 16.57 20.16 12.92
CA GLU A 178 16.45 19.76 14.31
C GLU A 178 17.76 20.02 15.10
N SER A 179 18.92 19.73 14.51
CA SER A 179 20.21 20.00 15.14
C SER A 179 20.52 21.49 15.29
N SER A 180 19.95 22.32 14.42
CA SER A 180 20.09 23.79 14.47
C SER A 180 19.09 24.45 15.43
N GLY A 181 18.17 23.69 16.05
CA GLY A 181 17.12 24.20 16.92
C GLY A 181 16.08 25.09 16.22
N THR A 182 16.04 25.11 14.90
CA THR A 182 15.09 25.91 14.12
C THR A 182 13.76 25.17 13.97
N PRO A 183 12.60 25.87 14.07
CA PRO A 183 11.31 25.23 13.90
C PRO A 183 11.15 24.68 12.48
N LEU A 184 10.62 23.46 12.37
CA LEU A 184 10.39 22.80 11.09
C LEU A 184 9.27 23.50 10.31
N PRO A 185 9.50 23.87 9.04
CA PRO A 185 8.49 24.52 8.20
C PRO A 185 7.44 23.55 7.64
N TYR A 186 7.56 22.25 7.92
CA TYR A 186 6.71 21.17 7.43
C TYR A 186 6.36 20.15 8.53
N LEU A 187 5.36 19.30 8.26
CA LEU A 187 4.93 18.25 9.17
C LEU A 187 5.77 16.99 8.98
N THR A 188 6.22 16.43 10.09
CA THR A 188 6.91 15.13 10.11
C THR A 188 5.98 13.99 10.50
N SER A 189 6.43 12.76 10.27
CA SER A 189 5.74 11.54 10.68
C SER A 189 5.72 11.42 12.21
N GLU A 190 4.72 10.73 12.73
CA GLU A 190 4.66 10.44 14.17
C GLU A 190 5.73 9.41 14.55
N THR A 191 6.23 9.52 15.78
CA THR A 191 7.17 8.56 16.34
C THR A 191 6.49 7.19 16.44
N ALA A 192 7.14 6.19 15.90
CA ALA A 192 6.71 4.80 16.02
C ALA A 192 7.53 4.12 17.13
N LYS A 193 6.90 3.22 17.90
CA LYS A 193 7.62 2.48 18.93
C LYS A 193 8.53 1.44 18.26
N PRO A 194 9.84 1.39 18.52
CA PRO A 194 10.69 0.34 17.99
C PRO A 194 10.29 -1.02 18.56
N GLY A 195 10.49 -2.06 17.80
CA GLY A 195 10.33 -3.44 18.27
C GLY A 195 9.60 -4.33 17.30
N LEU A 196 9.78 -5.62 17.53
CA LEU A 196 9.04 -6.66 16.81
C LEU A 196 7.61 -6.75 17.33
N PRO A 197 6.66 -7.14 16.45
CA PRO A 197 5.31 -7.41 16.90
C PRO A 197 5.31 -8.62 17.86
N SER A 198 4.56 -8.52 18.96
CA SER A 198 4.31 -9.67 19.80
C SER A 198 3.47 -10.69 19.05
N LEU A 199 3.89 -11.96 19.05
CA LEU A 199 3.09 -13.05 18.53
C LEU A 199 1.90 -13.26 19.46
N GLN A 200 0.69 -13.03 18.96
CA GLN A 200 -0.54 -13.17 19.74
C GLN A 200 -1.62 -13.81 18.87
N PHE A 201 -2.46 -14.61 19.49
CA PHE A 201 -3.66 -15.11 18.82
C PHE A 201 -4.59 -13.94 18.46
N PRO A 202 -5.30 -14.03 17.31
CA PRO A 202 -6.36 -13.09 16.99
C PRO A 202 -7.35 -12.96 18.14
N PRO A 203 -7.81 -11.76 18.49
CA PRO A 203 -8.70 -11.56 19.62
C PRO A 203 -10.09 -12.10 19.28
N PHE A 204 -10.53 -13.13 19.98
CA PHE A 204 -11.90 -13.67 19.87
C PHE A 204 -12.87 -13.05 20.91
N GLY A 205 -12.48 -11.97 21.53
CA GLY A 205 -13.19 -11.17 22.50
C GLY A 205 -12.23 -10.20 23.16
N TYR A 206 -12.75 -9.17 23.78
CA TYR A 206 -11.94 -8.25 24.58
C TYR A 206 -12.77 -7.67 25.73
N THR A 207 -12.09 -7.24 26.79
CA THR A 207 -12.70 -6.56 27.92
C THR A 207 -12.32 -5.08 27.87
N SER A 208 -13.32 -4.20 27.89
CA SER A 208 -13.14 -2.75 27.98
C SER A 208 -13.88 -2.25 29.22
N GLY A 209 -13.12 -1.92 30.27
CA GLY A 209 -13.70 -1.58 31.55
C GLY A 209 -14.53 -2.73 32.14
N ASN A 210 -15.81 -2.51 32.40
CA ASN A 210 -16.73 -3.50 32.96
C ASN A 210 -17.51 -4.31 31.89
N THR A 211 -17.31 -4.05 30.62
CA THR A 211 -18.01 -4.76 29.53
C THR A 211 -17.07 -5.75 28.84
N THR A 212 -17.50 -7.00 28.74
CA THR A 212 -16.85 -8.04 27.94
C THR A 212 -17.56 -8.14 26.61
N VAL A 213 -16.84 -7.86 25.51
CA VAL A 213 -17.36 -8.02 24.15
C VAL A 213 -16.99 -9.42 23.66
N THR A 214 -18.01 -10.19 23.29
CA THR A 214 -17.85 -11.56 22.81
C THR A 214 -17.59 -11.61 21.31
N LEU A 215 -17.02 -12.73 20.82
CA LEU A 215 -16.77 -12.93 19.39
C LEU A 215 -18.01 -12.70 18.50
N PRO A 216 -19.22 -13.22 18.81
CA PRO A 216 -20.40 -12.97 17.97
C PRO A 216 -20.76 -11.48 17.85
N GLN A 217 -20.58 -10.72 18.92
CA GLN A 217 -20.80 -9.26 18.89
C GLN A 217 -19.78 -8.56 17.98
N MET A 218 -18.49 -8.92 18.11
CA MET A 218 -17.46 -8.38 17.22
C MET A 218 -17.74 -8.70 15.74
N LEU A 219 -18.13 -9.93 15.43
CA LEU A 219 -18.45 -10.34 14.06
C LEU A 219 -19.68 -9.62 13.51
N TYR A 220 -20.69 -9.36 14.36
CA TYR A 220 -21.87 -8.60 13.96
C TYR A 220 -21.51 -7.15 13.54
N GLU A 221 -20.61 -6.50 14.27
CA GLU A 221 -20.17 -5.13 13.96
C GLU A 221 -19.38 -5.04 12.66
N ILE A 222 -18.54 -6.02 12.35
CA ILE A 222 -17.72 -6.04 11.12
C ILE A 222 -18.32 -6.90 10.00
N ARG A 223 -19.57 -7.33 10.11
CA ARG A 223 -20.22 -8.28 9.17
C ARG A 223 -20.06 -7.91 7.70
N SER A 224 -20.25 -6.63 7.35
CA SER A 224 -20.10 -6.15 5.97
C SER A 224 -18.64 -6.18 5.51
N ALA A 225 -17.72 -5.77 6.38
CA ALA A 225 -16.29 -5.73 6.08
C ALA A 225 -15.72 -7.12 5.80
N MET A 226 -16.21 -8.15 6.50
CA MET A 226 -15.76 -9.54 6.34
C MET A 226 -15.99 -10.11 4.93
N PHE A 227 -16.93 -9.56 4.16
CA PHE A 227 -17.19 -9.95 2.77
C PHE A 227 -16.54 -8.98 1.78
N VAL A 228 -16.66 -7.68 2.02
CA VAL A 228 -16.19 -6.65 1.09
C VAL A 228 -14.66 -6.66 0.99
N ILE A 229 -13.97 -6.70 2.12
CA ILE A 229 -12.50 -6.61 2.14
C ILE A 229 -11.83 -7.80 1.45
N PRO A 230 -12.20 -9.08 1.71
CA PRO A 230 -11.63 -10.22 0.99
C PRO A 230 -11.88 -10.17 -0.52
N LEU A 231 -13.08 -9.79 -0.94
CA LEU A 231 -13.40 -9.66 -2.37
C LEU A 231 -12.54 -8.62 -3.06
N VAL A 232 -12.38 -7.44 -2.44
CA VAL A 232 -11.55 -6.37 -2.98
C VAL A 232 -10.07 -6.77 -2.96
N SER A 233 -9.60 -7.45 -1.91
CA SER A 233 -8.20 -7.90 -1.82
C SER A 233 -7.87 -8.94 -2.89
N VAL A 234 -8.74 -9.91 -3.10
CA VAL A 234 -8.59 -10.93 -4.16
C VAL A 234 -8.61 -10.28 -5.53
N LEU A 235 -9.59 -9.40 -5.79
CA LEU A 235 -9.68 -8.66 -7.05
C LEU A 235 -8.39 -7.87 -7.34
N ALA A 236 -7.90 -7.12 -6.36
CA ALA A 236 -6.67 -6.35 -6.49
C ALA A 236 -5.46 -7.27 -6.71
N ASN A 237 -5.31 -8.34 -5.92
CA ASN A 237 -4.18 -9.26 -6.02
C ASN A 237 -4.11 -9.96 -7.37
N VAL A 238 -5.23 -10.52 -7.84
CA VAL A 238 -5.26 -11.23 -9.12
C VAL A 238 -5.13 -10.26 -10.30
N SER A 239 -5.66 -9.06 -10.20
CA SER A 239 -5.43 -8.01 -11.21
C SER A 239 -3.96 -7.69 -11.36
N ILE A 240 -3.23 -7.55 -10.24
CA ILE A 240 -1.78 -7.32 -10.23
C ILE A 240 -1.05 -8.53 -10.80
N ALA A 241 -1.41 -9.73 -10.36
CA ALA A 241 -0.81 -10.96 -10.86
C ALA A 241 -0.96 -11.10 -12.37
N LYS A 242 -2.16 -10.85 -12.91
CA LYS A 242 -2.42 -10.85 -14.37
C LYS A 242 -1.62 -9.77 -15.09
N ALA A 243 -1.55 -8.54 -14.55
CA ALA A 243 -0.82 -7.43 -15.16
C ALA A 243 0.70 -7.72 -15.29
N TYR A 244 1.28 -8.46 -14.34
CA TYR A 244 2.72 -8.73 -14.30
C TYR A 244 3.11 -10.16 -14.72
N ALA A 245 2.16 -11.01 -15.07
CA ALA A 245 2.44 -12.39 -15.51
C ALA A 245 3.15 -12.49 -16.87
N ASN A 246 3.31 -11.37 -17.60
CA ASN A 246 4.01 -11.32 -18.91
C ASN A 246 3.53 -12.39 -19.90
N GLY A 247 2.22 -12.61 -20.00
CA GLY A 247 1.61 -13.60 -20.89
C GLY A 247 1.59 -15.05 -20.33
N GLY A 248 2.09 -15.26 -19.11
CA GLY A 248 1.93 -16.52 -18.40
C GLY A 248 0.52 -16.69 -17.84
N THR A 249 0.09 -17.94 -17.66
CA THR A 249 -1.17 -18.25 -16.97
C THR A 249 -1.02 -17.98 -15.48
N VAL A 250 -1.95 -17.22 -14.92
CA VAL A 250 -2.04 -16.99 -13.48
C VAL A 250 -3.04 -17.98 -12.89
N GLU A 251 -2.58 -18.80 -11.96
CA GLU A 251 -3.48 -19.67 -11.21
C GLU A 251 -4.18 -18.87 -10.10
N ALA A 252 -5.32 -18.26 -10.42
CA ALA A 252 -6.07 -17.40 -9.51
C ALA A 252 -6.41 -18.10 -8.18
N THR A 253 -6.70 -19.41 -8.22
CA THR A 253 -6.97 -20.21 -7.01
C THR A 253 -5.75 -20.28 -6.09
N GLN A 254 -4.54 -20.49 -6.65
CA GLN A 254 -3.31 -20.53 -5.87
C GLN A 254 -2.95 -19.13 -5.32
N GLU A 255 -3.21 -18.07 -6.07
CA GLU A 255 -3.02 -16.71 -5.61
C GLU A 255 -3.98 -16.35 -4.45
N MET A 256 -5.24 -16.81 -4.50
CA MET A 256 -6.18 -16.68 -3.37
C MET A 256 -5.66 -17.41 -2.13
N PHE A 257 -5.12 -18.62 -2.30
CA PHE A 257 -4.55 -19.38 -1.20
C PHE A 257 -3.32 -18.71 -0.60
N ALA A 258 -2.42 -18.19 -1.43
CA ALA A 258 -1.25 -17.44 -0.99
C ALA A 258 -1.64 -16.17 -0.21
N LEU A 259 -2.65 -15.45 -0.69
CA LEU A 259 -3.19 -14.25 -0.04
C LEU A 259 -3.83 -14.59 1.32
N ALA A 260 -4.63 -15.66 1.37
CA ALA A 260 -5.24 -16.16 2.59
C ALA A 260 -4.19 -16.47 3.66
N MET A 261 -3.12 -17.19 3.28
CA MET A 261 -2.02 -17.51 4.21
C MET A 261 -1.30 -16.25 4.69
N CYS A 262 -1.12 -15.23 3.83
CA CYS A 262 -0.55 -13.94 4.23
C CYS A 262 -1.42 -13.24 5.29
N ASN A 263 -2.74 -13.21 5.10
CA ASN A 263 -3.67 -12.56 6.02
C ASN A 263 -3.84 -13.35 7.32
N ILE A 264 -3.95 -14.68 7.26
CA ILE A 264 -4.01 -15.52 8.47
C ILE A 264 -2.73 -15.35 9.30
N ALA A 265 -1.55 -15.58 8.70
CA ALA A 265 -0.29 -15.44 9.42
C ALA A 265 -0.06 -14.00 9.92
N GLY A 266 -0.47 -13.00 9.12
CA GLY A 266 -0.41 -11.60 9.49
C GLY A 266 -1.22 -11.28 10.75
N SER A 267 -2.40 -11.89 10.92
CA SER A 267 -3.26 -11.65 12.08
C SER A 267 -2.59 -12.00 13.42
N PHE A 268 -1.69 -13.00 13.44
CA PHE A 268 -0.96 -13.38 14.65
C PHE A 268 0.10 -12.36 15.07
N ILE A 269 0.49 -11.45 14.19
CA ILE A 269 1.43 -10.36 14.48
C ILE A 269 0.77 -8.98 14.45
N ARG A 270 -0.53 -8.92 14.68
CA ARG A 270 -1.31 -7.68 14.69
C ARG A 270 -1.21 -6.88 13.41
N SER A 271 -1.20 -7.55 12.27
CA SER A 271 -1.23 -6.88 10.97
C SER A 271 -2.64 -6.42 10.60
N MET A 272 -2.72 -5.70 9.49
CA MET A 272 -3.97 -5.33 8.82
C MET A 272 -4.15 -6.16 7.55
N PRO A 273 -5.37 -6.23 6.98
CA PRO A 273 -5.62 -6.93 5.72
C PRO A 273 -4.68 -6.45 4.62
N THR A 274 -4.11 -7.39 3.88
CA THR A 274 -3.12 -7.14 2.84
C THR A 274 -3.56 -7.67 1.50
N CYS A 275 -3.00 -7.10 0.44
CA CYS A 275 -3.09 -7.64 -0.91
C CYS A 275 -1.78 -7.34 -1.66
N GLY A 276 -1.71 -7.73 -2.93
CA GLY A 276 -0.63 -7.30 -3.80
C GLY A 276 -0.57 -5.77 -3.93
N ALA A 277 0.63 -5.22 -4.02
CA ALA A 277 0.85 -3.79 -4.16
C ALA A 277 1.34 -3.43 -5.56
N PHE A 278 0.52 -2.75 -6.37
CA PHE A 278 0.86 -2.34 -7.75
C PHE A 278 2.20 -1.61 -7.83
N THR A 279 2.39 -0.59 -7.01
CA THR A 279 3.59 0.26 -7.05
C THR A 279 4.87 -0.50 -6.73
N ARG A 280 4.83 -1.40 -5.74
CA ARG A 280 5.96 -2.26 -5.38
C ARG A 280 6.19 -3.34 -6.43
N SER A 281 5.13 -3.94 -6.94
CA SER A 281 5.22 -4.95 -8.01
C SER A 281 5.78 -4.34 -9.30
N ALA A 282 5.41 -3.11 -9.66
CA ALA A 282 6.00 -2.39 -10.78
C ALA A 282 7.51 -2.15 -10.59
N LEU A 283 7.95 -1.84 -9.38
CA LEU A 283 9.36 -1.65 -9.06
C LEU A 283 10.13 -2.97 -9.17
N ILE A 284 9.57 -4.05 -8.66
CA ILE A 284 10.13 -5.40 -8.74
C ILE A 284 10.25 -5.82 -10.21
N GLN A 285 9.22 -5.60 -11.03
CA GLN A 285 9.23 -5.84 -12.47
C GLN A 285 10.36 -5.05 -13.16
N ALA A 286 10.47 -3.75 -12.87
CA ALA A 286 11.51 -2.88 -13.43
C ALA A 286 12.92 -3.31 -13.00
N SER A 287 13.06 -3.93 -11.83
CA SER A 287 14.33 -4.48 -11.33
C SER A 287 14.75 -5.78 -12.02
N GLY A 288 13.90 -6.36 -12.86
CA GLY A 288 14.21 -7.60 -13.61
C GLY A 288 14.28 -8.84 -12.74
N VAL A 289 13.44 -8.92 -11.71
CA VAL A 289 13.38 -10.06 -10.78
C VAL A 289 13.00 -11.36 -11.51
N ARG A 290 13.68 -12.45 -11.15
CA ARG A 290 13.50 -13.76 -11.77
C ARG A 290 12.76 -14.78 -10.91
N THR A 291 12.69 -14.58 -9.59
CA THR A 291 12.09 -15.51 -8.63
C THR A 291 11.32 -14.77 -7.54
N THR A 292 10.41 -15.47 -6.86
CA THR A 292 9.68 -14.95 -5.67
C THR A 292 10.58 -14.68 -4.47
N MET A 293 11.84 -15.16 -4.49
CA MET A 293 12.84 -14.94 -3.44
C MET A 293 13.13 -13.46 -3.16
N SER A 294 12.86 -12.56 -4.11
CA SER A 294 12.95 -11.11 -3.90
C SER A 294 12.13 -10.63 -2.71
N ASN A 295 11.01 -11.29 -2.42
CA ASN A 295 10.16 -10.96 -1.29
C ASN A 295 10.83 -11.25 0.05
N ILE A 296 11.70 -12.27 0.16
CA ILE A 296 12.52 -12.51 1.37
C ILE A 296 13.45 -11.33 1.63
N TYR A 297 14.21 -10.89 0.61
CA TYR A 297 15.14 -9.78 0.79
C TYR A 297 14.40 -8.51 1.22
N ALA A 298 13.24 -8.23 0.62
CA ALA A 298 12.39 -7.12 1.01
C ALA A 298 11.91 -7.26 2.47
N SER A 299 11.45 -8.44 2.87
CA SER A 299 11.00 -8.73 4.24
C SER A 299 12.15 -8.62 5.25
N CYS A 300 13.33 -9.12 4.94
CA CYS A 300 14.51 -8.96 5.80
C CYS A 300 14.89 -7.48 5.96
N LEU A 301 14.85 -6.69 4.89
CA LEU A 301 15.08 -5.24 4.97
C LEU A 301 14.01 -4.53 5.82
N ILE A 302 12.74 -4.92 5.69
CA ILE A 302 11.66 -4.40 6.53
C ILE A 302 11.89 -4.77 8.00
N LEU A 303 12.33 -6.00 8.27
CA LEU A 303 12.69 -6.45 9.61
C LEU A 303 13.80 -5.59 10.22
N LEU A 304 14.89 -5.39 9.49
CA LEU A 304 15.97 -4.53 9.91
C LEU A 304 15.52 -3.08 10.12
N ALA A 305 14.70 -2.56 9.20
CA ALA A 305 14.14 -1.22 9.33
C ALA A 305 13.25 -1.09 10.58
N THR A 306 12.44 -2.11 10.88
CA THR A 306 11.56 -2.10 12.04
C THR A 306 12.35 -2.15 13.36
N LEU A 307 13.47 -2.86 13.38
CA LEU A 307 14.33 -2.97 14.56
C LEU A 307 15.19 -1.73 14.79
N PHE A 308 15.80 -1.19 13.74
CA PHE A 308 16.85 -0.17 13.85
C PHE A 308 16.44 1.23 13.36
N LEU A 309 15.60 1.31 12.30
CA LEU A 309 15.27 2.58 11.66
C LEU A 309 14.01 3.23 12.22
N THR A 310 13.15 2.48 12.91
CA THR A 310 11.88 3.00 13.45
C THR A 310 12.04 4.26 14.30
N PRO A 311 13.06 4.40 15.20
CA PRO A 311 13.27 5.62 15.96
C PRO A 311 13.50 6.86 15.08
N TYR A 312 14.06 6.69 13.89
CA TYR A 312 14.37 7.78 12.96
C TYR A 312 13.20 8.16 12.04
N PHE A 313 12.09 7.45 12.08
CA PHE A 313 10.93 7.73 11.21
C PHE A 313 10.28 9.08 11.50
N HIS A 314 10.48 9.66 12.68
CA HIS A 314 10.05 11.03 12.99
C HIS A 314 10.72 12.09 12.11
N LEU A 315 11.89 11.78 11.55
CA LEU A 315 12.60 12.68 10.61
C LEU A 315 11.97 12.70 9.21
N ILE A 316 11.02 11.83 8.91
CA ILE A 316 10.42 11.74 7.56
C ILE A 316 9.30 12.79 7.44
N PRO A 317 9.42 13.77 6.51
CA PRO A 317 8.33 14.70 6.24
C PRO A 317 7.12 13.97 5.62
N ARG A 318 5.89 14.31 6.06
CA ARG A 318 4.66 13.71 5.53
C ARG A 318 4.44 14.03 4.05
N CYS A 319 4.78 15.24 3.63
CA CYS A 319 4.70 15.66 2.22
C CYS A 319 5.56 14.79 1.29
N ILE A 320 6.72 14.30 1.75
CA ILE A 320 7.58 13.39 0.97
C ILE A 320 6.90 12.03 0.77
N LEU A 321 6.32 11.45 1.83
CA LEU A 321 5.57 10.19 1.69
C LEU A 321 4.41 10.34 0.70
N SER A 322 3.68 11.44 0.78
CA SER A 322 2.59 11.76 -0.15
C SER A 322 3.10 11.94 -1.58
N SER A 323 4.23 12.62 -1.78
CA SER A 323 4.86 12.82 -3.09
C SER A 323 5.30 11.51 -3.73
N VAL A 324 5.90 10.61 -2.95
CA VAL A 324 6.30 9.27 -3.41
C VAL A 324 5.07 8.47 -3.83
N LEU A 325 3.98 8.50 -3.04
CA LEU A 325 2.74 7.79 -3.38
C LEU A 325 2.09 8.36 -4.64
N ILE A 326 1.95 9.67 -4.77
CA ILE A 326 1.37 10.31 -5.95
C ILE A 326 2.19 9.98 -7.20
N SER A 327 3.52 10.15 -7.14
CA SER A 327 4.39 9.88 -8.29
C SER A 327 4.41 8.42 -8.71
N ALA A 328 4.11 7.49 -7.79
CA ALA A 328 4.01 6.07 -8.11
C ALA A 328 2.64 5.71 -8.72
N VAL A 329 1.56 6.33 -8.23
CA VAL A 329 0.18 5.94 -8.57
C VAL A 329 -0.33 6.64 -9.82
N ILE A 330 0.18 7.84 -10.15
CA ILE A 330 -0.27 8.61 -11.33
C ILE A 330 -0.16 7.83 -12.65
N PHE A 331 0.79 6.88 -12.73
CA PHE A 331 1.02 6.04 -13.90
C PHE A 331 0.15 4.77 -13.94
N LEU A 332 -0.67 4.52 -12.90
CA LEU A 332 -1.66 3.44 -12.89
C LEU A 332 -2.97 3.85 -13.59
N VAL A 333 -3.12 5.13 -13.89
CA VAL A 333 -4.28 5.64 -14.65
C VAL A 333 -4.13 5.21 -16.10
N ASP A 334 -4.97 4.27 -16.52
CA ASP A 334 -4.98 3.73 -17.88
C ASP A 334 -5.96 4.50 -18.76
N TYR A 335 -5.48 5.60 -19.34
CA TYR A 335 -6.27 6.39 -20.28
C TYR A 335 -6.31 5.78 -21.69
N GLN A 336 -5.43 4.81 -22.00
CA GLN A 336 -5.34 4.23 -23.34
C GLN A 336 -6.51 3.29 -23.64
N ILE A 337 -7.08 2.66 -22.61
CA ILE A 337 -8.22 1.75 -22.74
C ILE A 337 -9.54 2.48 -23.08
N VAL A 338 -9.62 3.78 -22.75
CA VAL A 338 -10.83 4.58 -22.99
C VAL A 338 -11.14 4.69 -24.49
N LYS A 339 -10.11 4.87 -25.31
CA LYS A 339 -10.26 5.06 -26.76
C LYS A 339 -10.82 3.83 -27.50
N PRO A 340 -10.30 2.61 -27.29
CA PRO A 340 -10.86 1.38 -27.82
C PRO A 340 -12.30 1.14 -27.34
N LEU A 341 -12.56 1.26 -26.04
CA LEU A 341 -13.90 1.05 -25.47
C LEU A 341 -14.94 2.00 -26.06
N TRP A 342 -14.59 3.28 -26.24
CA TRP A 342 -15.46 4.25 -26.86
C TRP A 342 -15.79 3.93 -28.32
N LYS A 343 -14.85 3.32 -29.06
CA LYS A 343 -15.06 2.91 -30.43
C LYS A 343 -15.91 1.64 -30.55
N THR A 344 -15.70 0.68 -29.66
CA THR A 344 -16.40 -0.62 -29.68
C THR A 344 -17.89 -0.49 -29.28
N ASN A 345 -18.26 0.50 -28.49
CA ASN A 345 -19.62 0.69 -28.00
C ASN A 345 -20.45 1.67 -28.91
N ARG A 346 -19.98 1.95 -30.11
CA ARG A 346 -20.66 2.79 -31.09
C ARG A 346 -21.40 1.99 -32.18
N GLU A 347 -21.23 0.65 -32.16
CA GLU A 347 -22.02 -0.29 -32.94
C GLU A 347 -23.07 -0.97 -32.02
#